data_03a09f2d4d0574bde6729da08193f790
#
_entry.id   03a09f2d4d0574bde6729da08193f790
#
_cell.length_a   1.000
_cell.length_b   1.000
_cell.length_c   1.000
_cell.angle_alpha   90.00
_cell.angle_beta   90.00
_cell.angle_gamma   90.00
#
_symmetry.space_group_name_H-M   'P 1'
#
loop_
_entity.id
_entity.type
_entity.pdbx_description
1 polymer ?
#
loop_
_entity_poly.entity_id
_entity_poly.type
_entity_poly.pdbx_seq_one_letter_code
_entity_poly.pdbx_strand_id
1 'polypeptide(L)'
;MKFSSYLALVVPVMILVSCGGSKETEHQETVDTTQVVMKDTTKVTVDDTTKFKFDFAIANIPSPVSSLQDLGKWGITYDNSIFNDVANLSKYNNEFSKSINLGVYNIDMSYAMVSDKGQDVLKYMKNVMNLSDGLGLKNAVNGMVGKRAEANLGNKDSLFKIIDEIFVKSDDYLRTNARVYTAATVFAGSWLESLYIVSKVGIANSDAAIKAKVNRHLWEQRFHLGNLINLLNDYKDKKEAAALIADLKPIHEEITAIKDDKAMDEAKFKSISDKIIAVRNKLTN
;
A
#
# COMPACT_ATOMS: atom_id res chain seq x y z
N MET A 1 -1.41 -10.67 54.18
CA MET A 1 -1.67 -9.72 55.31
C MET A 1 -1.34 -8.31 54.85
N LYS A 2 -2.27 -7.45 55.14
CA LYS A 2 -2.35 -5.98 55.14
C LYS A 2 -2.86 -5.31 53.88
N PHE A 3 -4.06 -4.92 54.08
CA PHE A 3 -4.95 -3.89 53.52
C PHE A 3 -4.38 -2.47 53.61
N SER A 4 -4.87 -1.62 52.77
CA SER A 4 -5.23 -0.21 53.00
C SER A 4 -4.88 0.63 51.76
N SER A 5 -5.59 1.63 51.24
CA SER A 5 -6.93 2.19 51.51
C SER A 5 -7.23 3.14 50.33
N TYR A 6 -8.50 3.24 50.01
CA TYR A 6 -9.05 4.23 49.07
C TYR A 6 -8.93 5.66 49.61
N LEU A 7 -8.65 6.63 48.72
CA LEU A 7 -9.01 8.03 49.01
C LEU A 7 -9.70 8.64 47.78
N ALA A 8 -10.98 8.79 47.88
CA ALA A 8 -11.81 9.51 46.95
C ALA A 8 -11.69 11.02 47.25
N LEU A 9 -11.44 11.82 46.22
CA LEU A 9 -11.50 13.28 46.29
C LEU A 9 -12.66 13.78 45.43
N VAL A 10 -13.71 14.22 46.08
CA VAL A 10 -14.87 14.93 45.56
C VAL A 10 -14.53 16.42 45.51
N VAL A 11 -14.68 17.06 44.37
CA VAL A 11 -14.59 18.52 44.24
C VAL A 11 -15.91 19.04 43.65
N PRO A 12 -16.51 20.08 44.27
CA PRO A 12 -17.87 20.52 43.96
C PRO A 12 -17.92 21.50 42.77
N VAL A 13 -19.02 21.39 42.05
CA VAL A 13 -19.46 22.30 41.01
C VAL A 13 -19.87 23.66 41.62
N MET A 14 -19.31 24.76 41.13
CA MET A 14 -19.87 26.10 41.36
C MET A 14 -20.49 26.62 40.08
N ILE A 15 -21.80 26.78 40.12
CA ILE A 15 -22.63 27.53 39.15
C ILE A 15 -22.62 28.98 39.55
N LEU A 16 -22.20 29.88 38.68
CA LEU A 16 -22.47 31.30 38.80
C LEU A 16 -23.35 31.75 37.61
N VAL A 17 -24.59 32.02 37.93
CA VAL A 17 -25.56 32.78 37.14
C VAL A 17 -25.31 34.27 37.41
N SER A 18 -25.11 35.08 36.36
CA SER A 18 -25.25 36.53 36.44
C SER A 18 -26.04 37.03 35.25
N CYS A 19 -27.25 37.52 35.56
CA CYS A 19 -28.10 38.36 34.73
C CYS A 19 -27.68 39.83 34.86
N GLY A 20 -27.73 40.58 33.76
CA GLY A 20 -27.64 42.03 33.79
C GLY A 20 -27.72 42.62 32.39
N GLY A 21 -28.91 43.13 31.99
CA GLY A 21 -29.15 43.80 30.72
C GLY A 21 -28.91 45.31 30.81
N SER A 22 -28.72 45.95 29.65
CA SER A 22 -29.23 47.30 29.28
C SER A 22 -28.79 47.69 27.86
N LYS A 23 -29.76 47.83 26.97
CA LYS A 23 -30.17 48.90 26.02
C LYS A 23 -29.13 49.63 25.13
N GLU A 24 -29.40 49.46 23.84
CA GLU A 24 -29.53 50.43 22.72
C GLU A 24 -28.45 51.47 22.45
N THR A 25 -27.88 51.40 21.23
CA THR A 25 -27.99 52.50 20.24
C THR A 25 -27.69 51.99 18.82
N GLU A 26 -28.62 52.29 17.89
CA GLU A 26 -28.50 52.07 16.43
C GLU A 26 -27.38 52.93 15.83
N HIS A 27 -26.58 52.33 14.94
CA HIS A 27 -26.00 53.04 13.79
C HIS A 27 -26.05 52.11 12.58
N GLN A 28 -26.90 52.47 11.61
CA GLN A 28 -26.97 51.91 10.29
C GLN A 28 -25.76 52.39 9.48
N GLU A 29 -24.90 51.49 9.09
CA GLU A 29 -24.02 51.64 7.90
C GLU A 29 -24.31 50.49 6.95
N THR A 30 -24.87 50.85 5.81
CA THR A 30 -25.07 49.97 4.64
C THR A 30 -23.74 49.66 4.02
N VAL A 31 -23.21 48.42 4.19
CA VAL A 31 -22.13 47.90 3.40
C VAL A 31 -22.71 46.90 2.41
N ASP A 32 -22.60 47.24 1.14
CA ASP A 32 -22.91 46.44 -0.02
C ASP A 32 -22.10 45.12 0.02
N THR A 33 -22.76 44.03 0.38
CA THR A 33 -22.14 42.71 0.40
C THR A 33 -22.38 42.04 -0.94
N THR A 34 -21.44 42.23 -1.84
CA THR A 34 -21.34 41.38 -3.03
C THR A 34 -21.19 39.91 -2.56
N GLN A 35 -22.24 39.15 -2.69
CA GLN A 35 -22.27 37.73 -2.41
C GLN A 35 -21.27 37.04 -3.37
N VAL A 36 -20.09 36.73 -2.87
CA VAL A 36 -19.23 35.71 -3.49
C VAL A 36 -19.93 34.39 -3.26
N VAL A 37 -20.62 33.91 -4.29
CA VAL A 37 -21.16 32.56 -4.35
C VAL A 37 -19.96 31.63 -4.26
N MET A 38 -19.69 31.14 -3.07
CA MET A 38 -18.79 30.00 -2.88
C MET A 38 -19.41 28.83 -3.64
N LYS A 39 -18.74 28.46 -4.72
CA LYS A 39 -19.05 27.28 -5.50
C LYS A 39 -18.99 26.09 -4.54
N ASP A 40 -20.14 25.50 -4.32
CA ASP A 40 -20.33 24.31 -3.51
C ASP A 40 -19.34 23.24 -3.97
N THR A 41 -18.26 23.05 -3.19
CA THR A 41 -17.41 21.89 -3.36
C THR A 41 -18.21 20.71 -2.86
N THR A 42 -18.92 20.05 -3.75
CA THR A 42 -19.55 18.76 -3.52
C THR A 42 -18.51 17.87 -2.82
N LYS A 43 -18.68 17.65 -1.53
CA LYS A 43 -17.98 16.59 -0.80
C LYS A 43 -18.31 15.30 -1.53
N VAL A 44 -17.33 14.77 -2.26
CA VAL A 44 -17.42 13.40 -2.80
C VAL A 44 -17.45 12.49 -1.57
N THR A 45 -18.66 12.08 -1.18
CA THR A 45 -18.84 11.09 -0.13
C THR A 45 -18.41 9.75 -0.73
N VAL A 46 -17.33 9.17 -0.20
CA VAL A 46 -17.02 7.76 -0.44
C VAL A 46 -18.22 6.97 0.08
N ASP A 47 -18.75 6.09 -0.75
CA ASP A 47 -19.71 5.11 -0.27
C ASP A 47 -19.05 4.33 0.88
N ASP A 48 -19.59 4.42 2.09
CA ASP A 48 -19.07 3.74 3.27
C ASP A 48 -18.91 2.24 3.06
N THR A 49 -19.73 1.65 2.19
CA THR A 49 -19.65 0.25 1.79
C THR A 49 -18.37 -0.07 1.02
N THR A 50 -17.97 0.79 0.08
CA THR A 50 -16.74 0.62 -0.71
C THR A 50 -15.50 0.76 0.17
N LYS A 51 -15.50 1.72 1.08
CA LYS A 51 -14.43 1.90 2.06
C LYS A 51 -14.32 0.69 2.98
N PHE A 52 -15.44 0.20 3.51
CA PHE A 52 -15.48 -0.99 4.37
C PHE A 52 -14.94 -2.22 3.66
N LYS A 53 -15.35 -2.47 2.41
CA LYS A 53 -14.85 -3.60 1.61
C LYS A 53 -13.34 -3.52 1.39
N PHE A 54 -12.81 -2.32 1.10
CA PHE A 54 -11.38 -2.10 0.95
C PHE A 54 -10.64 -2.38 2.25
N ASP A 55 -11.08 -1.81 3.37
CA ASP A 55 -10.48 -2.00 4.68
C ASP A 55 -10.50 -3.49 5.09
N PHE A 56 -11.61 -4.18 4.82
CA PHE A 56 -11.75 -5.62 5.07
C PHE A 56 -10.80 -6.44 4.18
N ALA A 57 -10.73 -6.14 2.89
CA ALA A 57 -9.84 -6.84 1.96
C ALA A 57 -8.36 -6.68 2.37
N ILE A 58 -7.93 -5.45 2.64
CA ILE A 58 -6.54 -5.16 3.04
C ILE A 58 -6.20 -5.78 4.40
N ALA A 59 -7.11 -5.74 5.38
CA ALA A 59 -6.88 -6.37 6.69
C ALA A 59 -6.70 -7.90 6.61
N ASN A 60 -7.25 -8.53 5.58
CA ASN A 60 -7.17 -9.97 5.36
C ASN A 60 -6.10 -10.40 4.34
N ILE A 61 -5.31 -9.45 3.82
CA ILE A 61 -4.16 -9.74 2.96
C ILE A 61 -2.90 -9.34 3.73
N PRO A 62 -1.93 -10.25 3.92
CA PRO A 62 -0.66 -9.91 4.55
C PRO A 62 0.02 -8.75 3.82
N SER A 63 0.71 -7.90 4.56
CA SER A 63 1.50 -6.85 3.94
C SER A 63 2.49 -7.48 2.94
N PRO A 64 2.55 -7.00 1.69
CA PRO A 64 3.54 -7.48 0.72
C PRO A 64 4.98 -7.37 1.24
N VAL A 65 5.26 -6.42 2.10
CA VAL A 65 6.57 -6.23 2.75
C VAL A 65 6.87 -7.35 3.74
N SER A 66 5.87 -7.90 4.43
CA SER A 66 6.09 -9.02 5.36
C SER A 66 6.58 -10.29 4.65
N SER A 67 6.06 -10.54 3.43
CA SER A 67 6.53 -11.63 2.57
C SER A 67 8.02 -11.50 2.24
N LEU A 68 8.51 -10.29 2.02
CA LEU A 68 9.92 -10.02 1.76
C LEU A 68 10.81 -10.22 3.00
N GLN A 69 10.30 -9.93 4.20
CA GLN A 69 11.04 -10.22 5.44
C GLN A 69 11.31 -11.72 5.60
N ASP A 70 10.38 -12.56 5.18
CA ASP A 70 10.58 -14.00 5.20
C ASP A 70 11.63 -14.44 4.16
N LEU A 71 11.64 -13.85 2.96
CA LEU A 71 12.71 -14.08 1.98
C LEU A 71 14.09 -13.78 2.56
N GLY A 72 14.24 -12.68 3.31
CA GLY A 72 15.50 -12.33 3.98
C GLY A 72 15.99 -13.40 4.97
N LYS A 73 15.07 -14.17 5.55
CA LYS A 73 15.39 -15.29 6.48
C LYS A 73 15.75 -16.59 5.75
N TRP A 74 15.48 -16.70 4.44
CA TRP A 74 15.72 -17.94 3.70
C TRP A 74 17.18 -18.12 3.25
N GLY A 75 18.02 -17.11 3.45
CA GLY A 75 19.44 -17.17 3.09
C GLY A 75 19.69 -17.10 1.58
N ILE A 76 18.77 -16.48 0.83
CA ILE A 76 18.90 -16.30 -0.61
C ILE A 76 19.87 -15.19 -0.97
N THR A 77 20.54 -15.34 -2.11
CA THR A 77 21.41 -14.29 -2.65
C THR A 77 20.55 -13.15 -3.20
N TYR A 78 20.88 -11.92 -2.82
CA TYR A 78 20.26 -10.72 -3.35
C TYR A 78 20.58 -10.54 -4.84
N ASP A 79 19.55 -10.29 -5.63
CA ASP A 79 19.67 -10.03 -7.07
C ASP A 79 18.75 -8.85 -7.43
N ASN A 80 19.36 -7.70 -7.73
CA ASN A 80 18.63 -6.51 -8.17
C ASN A 80 18.38 -6.46 -9.68
N SER A 81 18.89 -7.42 -10.44
CA SER A 81 18.63 -7.50 -11.88
C SER A 81 17.20 -7.87 -12.23
N ILE A 82 16.45 -8.41 -11.23
CA ILE A 82 15.05 -8.74 -11.37
C ILE A 82 14.11 -7.54 -11.15
N PHE A 83 14.61 -6.43 -10.64
CA PHE A 83 13.82 -5.27 -10.30
C PHE A 83 13.29 -4.51 -11.53
N ASN A 84 12.26 -3.71 -11.33
CA ASN A 84 11.81 -2.78 -12.33
C ASN A 84 12.86 -1.67 -12.53
N ASP A 85 13.36 -1.52 -13.76
CA ASP A 85 14.38 -0.51 -14.04
C ASP A 85 13.86 0.89 -13.68
N VAL A 86 14.67 1.64 -12.94
CA VAL A 86 14.34 3.03 -12.56
C VAL A 86 14.11 3.94 -13.77
N ALA A 87 14.71 3.64 -14.94
CA ALA A 87 14.50 4.37 -16.18
C ALA A 87 13.07 4.24 -16.72
N ASN A 88 12.34 3.17 -16.34
CA ASN A 88 10.95 2.98 -16.73
C ASN A 88 9.99 4.03 -16.15
N LEU A 89 10.42 4.81 -15.16
CA LEU A 89 9.63 5.89 -14.57
C LEU A 89 8.98 6.81 -15.61
N SER A 90 9.69 7.15 -16.68
CA SER A 90 9.20 8.03 -17.75
C SER A 90 8.05 7.45 -18.59
N LYS A 91 7.81 6.15 -18.50
CA LYS A 91 6.71 5.46 -19.21
C LYS A 91 5.36 5.61 -18.50
N TYR A 92 5.36 5.92 -17.19
CA TYR A 92 4.16 5.93 -16.35
C TYR A 92 3.51 7.31 -16.33
N ASN A 93 2.58 7.56 -17.25
CA ASN A 93 2.00 8.89 -17.54
C ASN A 93 0.53 9.04 -17.11
N ASN A 94 -0.20 7.96 -16.91
CA ASN A 94 -1.58 8.01 -16.42
C ASN A 94 -1.68 7.53 -14.97
N GLU A 95 -2.83 7.75 -14.33
CA GLU A 95 -3.03 7.43 -12.90
C GLU A 95 -2.85 5.93 -12.62
N PHE A 96 -3.37 5.06 -13.49
CA PHE A 96 -3.25 3.61 -13.31
C PHE A 96 -1.79 3.15 -13.39
N SER A 97 -1.05 3.54 -14.44
CA SER A 97 0.35 3.14 -14.59
C SER A 97 1.24 3.69 -13.48
N LYS A 98 0.97 4.91 -13.00
CA LYS A 98 1.67 5.49 -11.85
C LYS A 98 1.38 4.73 -10.56
N SER A 99 0.11 4.42 -10.28
CA SER A 99 -0.28 3.76 -9.04
C SER A 99 0.20 2.32 -8.98
N ILE A 100 0.05 1.53 -10.06
CA ILE A 100 0.54 0.16 -10.08
C ILE A 100 2.07 0.11 -9.90
N ASN A 101 2.81 1.00 -10.58
CA ASN A 101 4.27 1.03 -10.49
C ASN A 101 4.80 1.73 -9.23
N LEU A 102 4.01 2.56 -8.57
CA LEU A 102 4.31 2.98 -7.19
C LEU A 102 4.37 1.75 -6.27
N GLY A 103 3.41 0.84 -6.40
CA GLY A 103 3.40 -0.42 -5.68
C GLY A 103 4.62 -1.29 -6.00
N VAL A 104 4.94 -1.44 -7.27
CA VAL A 104 6.12 -2.20 -7.75
C VAL A 104 7.41 -1.65 -7.15
N TYR A 105 7.70 -0.36 -7.33
CA TYR A 105 8.93 0.24 -6.78
C TYR A 105 9.00 0.23 -5.25
N ASN A 106 7.86 0.28 -4.57
CA ASN A 106 7.82 0.12 -3.12
C ASN A 106 8.33 -1.27 -2.69
N ILE A 107 8.00 -2.30 -3.43
CA ILE A 107 8.44 -3.67 -3.13
C ILE A 107 9.91 -3.88 -3.49
N ASP A 108 10.37 -3.37 -4.64
CA ASP A 108 11.78 -3.38 -5.02
C ASP A 108 12.63 -2.69 -3.94
N MET A 109 12.21 -1.50 -3.49
CA MET A 109 12.86 -0.77 -2.42
C MET A 109 12.88 -1.57 -1.11
N SER A 110 11.76 -2.22 -0.77
CA SER A 110 11.64 -3.02 0.46
C SER A 110 12.52 -4.27 0.42
N TYR A 111 12.65 -4.92 -0.75
CA TYR A 111 13.54 -6.06 -0.91
C TYR A 111 15.02 -5.65 -0.81
N ALA A 112 15.40 -4.51 -1.37
CA ALA A 112 16.73 -3.94 -1.16
C ALA A 112 16.99 -3.64 0.32
N MET A 113 15.99 -3.12 1.04
CA MET A 113 16.09 -2.83 2.46
C MET A 113 16.29 -4.10 3.31
N VAL A 114 15.46 -5.15 3.12
CA VAL A 114 15.59 -6.39 3.90
C VAL A 114 16.90 -7.13 3.60
N SER A 115 17.51 -6.81 2.45
CA SER A 115 18.80 -7.33 2.00
C SER A 115 20.00 -6.44 2.35
N ASP A 116 19.82 -5.39 3.16
CA ASP A 116 20.85 -4.43 3.60
C ASP A 116 21.58 -3.70 2.43
N LYS A 117 20.84 -3.38 1.35
CA LYS A 117 21.35 -2.71 0.14
C LYS A 117 20.97 -1.22 0.13
N GLY A 118 21.50 -0.44 1.06
CA GLY A 118 21.14 0.96 1.27
C GLY A 118 21.20 1.85 0.02
N GLN A 119 22.15 1.64 -0.89
CA GLN A 119 22.25 2.40 -2.14
C GLN A 119 21.06 2.11 -3.07
N ASP A 120 20.65 0.84 -3.18
CA ASP A 120 19.45 0.49 -3.96
C ASP A 120 18.19 1.03 -3.29
N VAL A 121 18.09 1.02 -1.96
CA VAL A 121 16.98 1.67 -1.23
C VAL A 121 16.84 3.14 -1.66
N LEU A 122 17.92 3.92 -1.67
CA LEU A 122 17.87 5.33 -2.09
C LEU A 122 17.50 5.48 -3.57
N LYS A 123 18.05 4.62 -4.43
CA LYS A 123 17.75 4.62 -5.87
C LYS A 123 16.26 4.45 -6.13
N TYR A 124 15.62 3.45 -5.50
CA TYR A 124 14.20 3.16 -5.67
C TYR A 124 13.30 4.15 -4.93
N MET A 125 13.71 4.64 -3.76
CA MET A 125 13.00 5.68 -3.03
C MET A 125 12.76 6.93 -3.88
N LYS A 126 13.73 7.33 -4.70
CA LYS A 126 13.57 8.46 -5.63
C LYS A 126 12.39 8.25 -6.58
N ASN A 127 12.24 7.06 -7.14
CA ASN A 127 11.12 6.74 -8.04
C ASN A 127 9.79 6.68 -7.30
N VAL A 128 9.78 6.09 -6.10
CA VAL A 128 8.60 6.08 -5.20
C VAL A 128 8.12 7.50 -4.93
N MET A 129 9.04 8.43 -4.58
CA MET A 129 8.69 9.82 -4.32
C MET A 129 8.17 10.52 -5.57
N ASN A 130 8.78 10.31 -6.74
CA ASN A 130 8.34 10.89 -8.01
C ASN A 130 6.93 10.42 -8.41
N LEU A 131 6.63 9.11 -8.28
CA LEU A 131 5.29 8.58 -8.56
C LEU A 131 4.27 9.08 -7.54
N SER A 132 4.64 9.15 -6.27
CA SER A 132 3.79 9.71 -5.21
C SER A 132 3.45 11.17 -5.49
N ASP A 133 4.42 11.99 -5.91
CA ASP A 133 4.20 13.39 -6.31
C ASP A 133 3.29 13.47 -7.54
N GLY A 134 3.56 12.64 -8.56
CA GLY A 134 2.73 12.53 -9.77
C GLY A 134 1.30 12.03 -9.53
N LEU A 135 1.04 11.39 -8.40
CA LEU A 135 -0.28 10.99 -7.92
C LEU A 135 -0.90 12.00 -6.94
N GLY A 136 -0.24 13.13 -6.67
CA GLY A 136 -0.72 14.15 -5.74
C GLY A 136 -0.60 13.75 -4.26
N LEU A 137 0.28 12.80 -3.93
CA LEU A 137 0.51 12.32 -2.56
C LEU A 137 1.59 13.12 -1.81
N LYS A 138 2.12 14.19 -2.40
CA LYS A 138 3.21 14.99 -1.84
C LYS A 138 2.95 15.47 -0.42
N ASN A 139 1.71 15.87 -0.12
CA ASN A 139 1.32 16.34 1.21
C ASN A 139 1.22 15.20 2.23
N ALA A 140 0.94 13.97 1.78
CA ALA A 140 0.90 12.80 2.63
C ALA A 140 2.32 12.30 2.93
N VAL A 141 3.19 12.33 1.91
CA VAL A 141 4.59 11.91 2.01
C VAL A 141 5.45 13.15 2.25
N ASN A 142 5.71 13.46 3.50
CA ASN A 142 6.51 14.62 3.89
C ASN A 142 7.85 14.63 3.12
N GLY A 143 8.17 15.75 2.44
CA GLY A 143 9.40 15.92 1.66
C GLY A 143 10.73 15.74 2.44
N MET A 144 10.66 15.61 3.77
CA MET A 144 11.81 15.27 4.61
C MET A 144 12.11 13.77 4.67
N VAL A 145 11.23 12.90 4.14
CA VAL A 145 11.41 11.45 4.24
C VAL A 145 12.69 10.99 3.54
N GLY A 146 13.01 11.53 2.36
CA GLY A 146 14.25 11.23 1.64
C GLY A 146 15.49 11.55 2.46
N LYS A 147 15.57 12.73 3.07
CA LYS A 147 16.68 13.14 3.94
C LYS A 147 16.78 12.26 5.20
N ARG A 148 15.65 11.88 5.78
CA ARG A 148 15.65 10.96 6.93
C ARG A 148 16.18 9.58 6.53
N ALA A 149 15.83 9.07 5.35
CA ALA A 149 16.32 7.81 4.85
C ALA A 149 17.84 7.84 4.60
N GLU A 150 18.34 8.89 3.94
CA GLU A 150 19.79 9.10 3.74
C GLU A 150 20.56 9.11 5.07
N ALA A 151 20.04 9.81 6.08
CA ALA A 151 20.65 9.90 7.40
C ALA A 151 20.61 8.57 8.18
N ASN A 152 19.81 7.58 7.75
CA ASN A 152 19.62 6.31 8.43
C ASN A 152 20.05 5.08 7.60
N LEU A 153 20.85 5.27 6.53
CA LEU A 153 21.28 4.16 5.64
C LEU A 153 21.96 3.00 6.35
N GLY A 154 22.60 3.25 7.49
CA GLY A 154 23.22 2.21 8.31
C GLY A 154 22.28 1.60 9.37
N ASN A 155 21.02 2.04 9.43
CA ASN A 155 20.06 1.59 10.44
C ASN A 155 18.80 1.00 9.79
N LYS A 156 18.80 -0.31 9.64
CA LYS A 156 17.72 -1.08 9.01
C LYS A 156 16.36 -0.83 9.65
N ASP A 157 16.30 -0.80 10.99
CA ASP A 157 15.04 -0.60 11.73
C ASP A 157 14.48 0.80 11.51
N SER A 158 15.35 1.81 11.43
CA SER A 158 14.95 3.18 11.12
C SER A 158 14.47 3.32 9.67
N LEU A 159 15.16 2.70 8.72
CA LEU A 159 14.74 2.66 7.32
C LEU A 159 13.38 1.97 7.17
N PHE A 160 13.18 0.84 7.84
CA PHE A 160 11.91 0.13 7.83
C PHE A 160 10.77 1.02 8.31
N LYS A 161 10.94 1.72 9.44
CA LYS A 161 9.93 2.64 9.98
C LYS A 161 9.62 3.79 9.02
N ILE A 162 10.62 4.32 8.32
CA ILE A 162 10.43 5.41 7.35
C ILE A 162 9.63 4.91 6.14
N ILE A 163 9.93 3.72 5.63
CA ILE A 163 9.22 3.12 4.49
C ILE A 163 7.79 2.79 4.88
N ASP A 164 7.59 2.18 6.04
CA ASP A 164 6.26 1.87 6.57
C ASP A 164 5.42 3.15 6.75
N GLU A 165 6.01 4.23 7.26
CA GLU A 165 5.36 5.55 7.39
C GLU A 165 4.92 6.10 6.03
N ILE A 166 5.71 5.93 4.96
CA ILE A 166 5.33 6.33 3.60
C ILE A 166 4.09 5.55 3.14
N PHE A 167 4.07 4.24 3.36
CA PHE A 167 2.95 3.39 2.99
C PHE A 167 1.67 3.80 3.72
N VAL A 168 1.73 3.85 5.05
CA VAL A 168 0.57 4.17 5.90
C VAL A 168 -0.01 5.54 5.57
N LYS A 169 0.83 6.56 5.43
CA LYS A 169 0.37 7.93 5.11
C LYS A 169 -0.20 8.04 3.70
N SER A 170 0.40 7.35 2.72
CA SER A 170 -0.11 7.34 1.35
C SER A 170 -1.47 6.67 1.26
N ASP A 171 -1.62 5.51 1.93
CA ASP A 171 -2.87 4.77 1.97
C ASP A 171 -3.99 5.57 2.68
N ASP A 172 -3.70 6.12 3.85
CA ASP A 172 -4.66 6.94 4.61
C ASP A 172 -5.11 8.18 3.80
N TYR A 173 -4.17 8.87 3.15
CA TYR A 173 -4.49 10.00 2.29
C TYR A 173 -5.41 9.61 1.11
N LEU A 174 -5.11 8.51 0.44
CA LEU A 174 -5.91 8.04 -0.69
C LEU A 174 -7.34 7.66 -0.25
N ARG A 175 -7.47 7.01 0.88
CA ARG A 175 -8.78 6.61 1.44
C ARG A 175 -9.60 7.80 1.89
N THR A 176 -8.99 8.75 2.59
CA THR A 176 -9.68 9.96 3.10
C THR A 176 -10.07 10.91 1.98
N ASN A 177 -9.41 10.86 0.83
CA ASN A 177 -9.72 11.67 -0.36
C ASN A 177 -10.55 10.94 -1.43
N ALA A 178 -11.28 9.90 -1.06
CA ALA A 178 -12.14 9.13 -1.96
C ALA A 178 -11.41 8.46 -3.15
N ARG A 179 -10.11 8.18 -3.01
CA ARG A 179 -9.26 7.58 -4.05
C ARG A 179 -8.98 6.10 -3.79
N VAL A 180 -10.01 5.37 -3.34
CA VAL A 180 -9.92 3.95 -2.99
C VAL A 180 -9.46 3.10 -4.17
N TYR A 181 -9.86 3.44 -5.41
CA TYR A 181 -9.35 2.75 -6.60
C TYR A 181 -7.84 2.90 -6.78
N THR A 182 -7.30 4.10 -6.58
CA THR A 182 -5.85 4.33 -6.64
C THR A 182 -5.11 3.53 -5.57
N ALA A 183 -5.63 3.50 -4.33
CA ALA A 183 -5.09 2.69 -3.25
C ALA A 183 -5.10 1.19 -3.60
N ALA A 184 -6.24 0.67 -4.11
CA ALA A 184 -6.36 -0.72 -4.56
C ALA A 184 -5.35 -1.05 -5.67
N THR A 185 -5.10 -0.13 -6.59
CA THR A 185 -4.14 -0.31 -7.68
C THR A 185 -2.69 -0.31 -7.17
N VAL A 186 -2.32 0.58 -6.25
CA VAL A 186 -1.00 0.56 -5.58
C VAL A 186 -0.79 -0.77 -4.86
N PHE A 187 -1.81 -1.22 -4.13
CA PHE A 187 -1.75 -2.50 -3.43
C PHE A 187 -1.58 -3.68 -4.40
N ALA A 188 -2.32 -3.70 -5.52
CA ALA A 188 -2.20 -4.72 -6.54
C ALA A 188 -0.79 -4.79 -7.14
N GLY A 189 -0.17 -3.64 -7.41
CA GLY A 189 1.22 -3.55 -7.86
C GLY A 189 2.21 -4.11 -6.85
N SER A 190 2.04 -3.75 -5.57
CA SER A 190 2.89 -4.26 -4.49
C SER A 190 2.75 -5.77 -4.33
N TRP A 191 1.53 -6.28 -4.34
CA TRP A 191 1.26 -7.71 -4.23
C TRP A 191 1.87 -8.49 -5.41
N LEU A 192 1.67 -8.03 -6.63
CA LEU A 192 2.19 -8.68 -7.84
C LEU A 192 3.71 -8.70 -7.87
N GLU A 193 4.38 -7.60 -7.52
CA GLU A 193 5.85 -7.53 -7.48
C GLU A 193 6.43 -8.45 -6.40
N SER A 194 5.78 -8.55 -5.23
CA SER A 194 6.16 -9.50 -4.19
C SER A 194 6.15 -10.95 -4.71
N LEU A 195 5.10 -11.35 -5.43
CA LEU A 195 5.01 -12.69 -6.03
C LEU A 195 6.00 -12.88 -7.18
N TYR A 196 6.27 -11.84 -7.96
CA TYR A 196 7.27 -11.88 -9.01
C TYR A 196 8.65 -12.16 -8.42
N ILE A 197 9.07 -11.45 -7.37
CA ILE A 197 10.34 -11.68 -6.69
C ILE A 197 10.40 -13.11 -6.14
N VAL A 198 9.35 -13.57 -5.44
CA VAL A 198 9.27 -14.95 -4.91
C VAL A 198 9.41 -15.99 -6.04
N SER A 199 8.73 -15.78 -7.17
CA SER A 199 8.82 -16.66 -8.34
C SER A 199 10.24 -16.70 -8.93
N LYS A 200 10.89 -15.54 -9.07
CA LYS A 200 12.27 -15.45 -9.56
C LYS A 200 13.25 -16.14 -8.62
N VAL A 201 13.06 -15.99 -7.30
CA VAL A 201 13.85 -16.72 -6.30
C VAL A 201 13.67 -18.22 -6.43
N GLY A 202 12.45 -18.71 -6.59
CA GLY A 202 12.16 -20.13 -6.78
C GLY A 202 12.76 -20.70 -8.05
N ILE A 203 12.74 -19.95 -9.15
CA ILE A 203 13.35 -20.34 -10.43
C ILE A 203 14.89 -20.43 -10.31
N ALA A 204 15.50 -19.46 -9.61
CA ALA A 204 16.96 -19.37 -9.47
C ALA A 204 17.57 -20.38 -8.47
N ASN A 205 16.73 -20.98 -7.60
CA ASN A 205 17.22 -21.87 -6.55
C ASN A 205 17.01 -23.36 -6.88
N SER A 206 18.06 -24.15 -6.62
CA SER A 206 17.99 -25.62 -6.67
C SER A 206 17.78 -26.27 -5.30
N ASP A 207 17.90 -25.51 -4.20
CA ASP A 207 17.72 -26.00 -2.84
C ASP A 207 16.25 -26.40 -2.59
N ALA A 208 16.05 -27.68 -2.23
CA ALA A 208 14.71 -28.22 -2.00
C ALA A 208 13.97 -27.56 -0.84
N ALA A 209 14.68 -27.11 0.19
CA ALA A 209 14.06 -26.43 1.32
C ALA A 209 13.58 -25.02 0.95
N ILE A 210 14.33 -24.30 0.10
CA ILE A 210 13.92 -23.01 -0.45
C ILE A 210 12.72 -23.21 -1.38
N LYS A 211 12.77 -24.19 -2.29
CA LYS A 211 11.63 -24.51 -3.19
C LYS A 211 10.36 -24.83 -2.41
N ALA A 212 10.46 -25.61 -1.33
CA ALA A 212 9.30 -25.91 -0.49
C ALA A 212 8.69 -24.64 0.16
N LYS A 213 9.52 -23.70 0.62
CA LYS A 213 9.06 -22.42 1.16
C LYS A 213 8.40 -21.55 0.11
N VAL A 214 8.98 -21.47 -1.11
CA VAL A 214 8.41 -20.76 -2.25
C VAL A 214 7.06 -21.35 -2.65
N ASN A 215 6.97 -22.67 -2.81
CA ASN A 215 5.73 -23.37 -3.17
C ASN A 215 4.63 -23.11 -2.15
N ARG A 216 4.96 -23.21 -0.86
CA ARG A 216 4.02 -22.91 0.22
C ARG A 216 3.56 -21.47 0.14
N HIS A 217 4.49 -20.53 -0.01
CA HIS A 217 4.17 -19.11 -0.09
C HIS A 217 3.22 -18.82 -1.27
N LEU A 218 3.52 -19.32 -2.48
CA LEU A 218 2.65 -19.16 -3.65
C LEU A 218 1.27 -19.79 -3.44
N TRP A 219 1.21 -20.99 -2.85
CA TRP A 219 -0.06 -21.65 -2.58
C TRP A 219 -0.94 -20.89 -1.57
N GLU A 220 -0.34 -20.30 -0.54
CA GLU A 220 -1.06 -19.47 0.43
C GLU A 220 -1.69 -18.23 -0.20
N GLN A 221 -1.14 -17.73 -1.33
CA GLN A 221 -1.67 -16.55 -2.02
C GLN A 221 -3.05 -16.72 -2.67
N ARG A 222 -3.57 -17.95 -2.80
CA ARG A 222 -4.90 -18.18 -3.40
C ARG A 222 -6.02 -17.38 -2.74
N PHE A 223 -6.00 -17.24 -1.43
CA PHE A 223 -7.00 -16.48 -0.68
C PHE A 223 -6.82 -14.97 -0.88
N HIS A 224 -5.57 -14.52 -0.83
CA HIS A 224 -5.24 -13.11 -0.97
C HIS A 224 -5.52 -12.60 -2.38
N LEU A 225 -5.22 -13.42 -3.39
CA LEU A 225 -5.54 -13.11 -4.78
C LEU A 225 -7.05 -13.06 -5.03
N GLY A 226 -7.82 -13.96 -4.43
CA GLY A 226 -9.27 -13.90 -4.47
C GLY A 226 -9.83 -12.60 -3.88
N ASN A 227 -9.33 -12.19 -2.73
CA ASN A 227 -9.72 -10.92 -2.08
C ASN A 227 -9.34 -9.71 -2.94
N LEU A 228 -8.15 -9.70 -3.54
CA LEU A 228 -7.71 -8.64 -4.45
C LEU A 228 -8.59 -8.55 -5.71
N ILE A 229 -8.91 -9.68 -6.33
CA ILE A 229 -9.81 -9.72 -7.49
C ILE A 229 -11.20 -9.20 -7.10
N ASN A 230 -11.72 -9.59 -5.94
CA ASN A 230 -13.01 -9.09 -5.44
C ASN A 230 -13.01 -7.58 -5.21
N LEU A 231 -11.92 -7.03 -4.65
CA LEU A 231 -11.75 -5.60 -4.47
C LEU A 231 -11.73 -4.86 -5.82
N LEU A 232 -10.99 -5.37 -6.80
CA LEU A 232 -10.90 -4.77 -8.14
C LEU A 232 -12.22 -4.88 -8.92
N ASN A 233 -13.07 -5.88 -8.63
CA ASN A 233 -14.38 -6.05 -9.29
C ASN A 233 -15.34 -4.89 -9.02
N ASP A 234 -15.20 -4.15 -7.92
CA ASP A 234 -15.98 -2.93 -7.68
C ASP A 234 -15.65 -1.82 -8.71
N TYR A 235 -14.55 -1.96 -9.45
CA TYR A 235 -14.06 -1.02 -10.48
C TYR A 235 -14.01 -1.63 -11.89
N LYS A 236 -14.70 -2.75 -12.13
CA LYS A 236 -14.67 -3.48 -13.42
C LYS A 236 -15.10 -2.65 -14.64
N ASP A 237 -15.81 -1.56 -14.42
CA ASP A 237 -16.21 -0.63 -15.49
C ASP A 237 -15.04 0.24 -15.97
N LYS A 238 -13.93 0.29 -15.22
CA LYS A 238 -12.67 0.88 -15.65
C LYS A 238 -11.91 -0.14 -16.50
N LYS A 239 -11.51 0.25 -17.70
CA LYS A 239 -10.83 -0.63 -18.68
C LYS A 239 -9.59 -1.31 -18.09
N GLU A 240 -8.79 -0.56 -17.35
CA GLU A 240 -7.54 -1.04 -16.76
C GLU A 240 -7.81 -2.06 -15.64
N ALA A 241 -8.83 -1.81 -14.81
CA ALA A 241 -9.24 -2.76 -13.77
C ALA A 241 -9.77 -4.06 -14.36
N ALA A 242 -10.63 -3.98 -15.39
CA ALA A 242 -11.14 -5.15 -16.09
C ALA A 242 -10.00 -5.99 -16.72
N ALA A 243 -9.01 -5.32 -17.33
CA ALA A 243 -7.85 -5.98 -17.91
C ALA A 243 -7.00 -6.67 -16.83
N LEU A 244 -6.74 -5.99 -15.71
CA LEU A 244 -5.97 -6.56 -14.59
C LEU A 244 -6.68 -7.76 -13.98
N ILE A 245 -8.00 -7.68 -13.77
CA ILE A 245 -8.81 -8.81 -13.29
C ILE A 245 -8.70 -10.00 -14.24
N ALA A 246 -8.80 -9.76 -15.56
CA ALA A 246 -8.68 -10.81 -16.56
C ALA A 246 -7.30 -11.48 -16.55
N ASP A 247 -6.24 -10.71 -16.29
CA ASP A 247 -4.87 -11.23 -16.17
C ASP A 247 -4.64 -12.03 -14.87
N LEU A 248 -5.29 -11.62 -13.75
CA LEU A 248 -5.11 -12.26 -12.44
C LEU A 248 -5.95 -13.54 -12.24
N LYS A 249 -7.13 -13.62 -12.87
CA LYS A 249 -8.03 -14.78 -12.72
C LYS A 249 -7.38 -16.12 -13.06
N PRO A 250 -6.66 -16.30 -14.18
CA PRO A 250 -6.03 -17.58 -14.52
C PRO A 250 -4.98 -18.03 -13.48
N ILE A 251 -4.29 -17.06 -12.84
CA ILE A 251 -3.33 -17.34 -11.76
C ILE A 251 -4.10 -17.86 -10.54
N HIS A 252 -5.19 -17.19 -10.17
CA HIS A 252 -6.02 -17.56 -9.05
C HIS A 252 -6.64 -18.95 -9.22
N GLU A 253 -7.19 -19.23 -10.39
CA GLU A 253 -7.82 -20.52 -10.72
C GLU A 253 -6.81 -21.67 -10.61
N GLU A 254 -5.61 -21.48 -11.16
CA GLU A 254 -4.57 -22.50 -11.12
C GLU A 254 -4.04 -22.76 -9.72
N ILE A 255 -3.77 -21.72 -8.93
CA ILE A 255 -3.32 -21.89 -7.53
C ILE A 255 -4.42 -22.56 -6.70
N THR A 256 -5.68 -22.16 -6.89
CA THR A 256 -6.82 -22.70 -6.15
C THR A 256 -7.09 -24.18 -6.45
N ALA A 257 -6.79 -24.63 -7.68
CA ALA A 257 -6.89 -26.02 -8.07
C ALA A 257 -5.85 -26.94 -7.38
N ILE A 258 -4.82 -26.36 -6.75
CA ILE A 258 -3.79 -27.12 -6.02
C ILE A 258 -4.30 -27.44 -4.61
N LYS A 259 -4.39 -28.72 -4.29
CA LYS A 259 -4.97 -29.21 -3.03
C LYS A 259 -4.25 -28.70 -1.79
N ASP A 260 -2.92 -28.76 -1.81
CA ASP A 260 -2.04 -28.30 -0.73
C ASP A 260 -0.67 -27.89 -1.30
N ASP A 261 0.18 -27.26 -0.50
CA ASP A 261 1.50 -26.78 -0.91
C ASP A 261 2.44 -27.88 -1.41
N LYS A 262 2.28 -29.12 -0.91
CA LYS A 262 3.09 -30.28 -1.32
C LYS A 262 2.64 -30.83 -2.70
N ALA A 263 1.43 -30.52 -3.12
CA ALA A 263 0.91 -30.88 -4.43
C ALA A 263 1.35 -29.90 -5.55
N MET A 264 2.10 -28.84 -5.20
CA MET A 264 2.73 -27.94 -6.15
C MET A 264 4.03 -28.56 -6.68
N ASP A 265 3.92 -29.29 -7.77
CA ASP A 265 5.05 -29.84 -8.50
C ASP A 265 5.77 -28.77 -9.35
N GLU A 266 6.91 -29.13 -9.95
CA GLU A 266 7.72 -28.21 -10.77
C GLU A 266 6.95 -27.63 -11.97
N ALA A 267 6.06 -28.43 -12.60
CA ALA A 267 5.29 -27.98 -13.76
C ALA A 267 4.24 -26.92 -13.36
N LYS A 268 3.54 -27.13 -12.25
CA LYS A 268 2.57 -26.16 -11.70
C LYS A 268 3.27 -24.90 -11.22
N PHE A 269 4.38 -25.04 -10.48
CA PHE A 269 5.19 -23.91 -10.06
C PHE A 269 5.63 -23.07 -11.26
N LYS A 270 6.16 -23.71 -12.30
CA LYS A 270 6.58 -23.03 -13.53
C LYS A 270 5.43 -22.31 -14.22
N SER A 271 4.27 -22.97 -14.39
CA SER A 271 3.10 -22.40 -15.05
C SER A 271 2.59 -21.16 -14.32
N ILE A 272 2.47 -21.21 -12.98
CA ILE A 272 2.03 -20.10 -12.15
C ILE A 272 3.05 -18.95 -12.22
N SER A 273 4.34 -19.26 -12.05
CA SER A 273 5.42 -18.27 -12.12
C SER A 273 5.49 -17.57 -13.48
N ASP A 274 5.35 -18.31 -14.58
CA ASP A 274 5.34 -17.72 -15.93
C ASP A 274 4.18 -16.73 -16.11
N LYS A 275 2.99 -17.04 -15.58
CA LYS A 275 1.84 -16.13 -15.62
C LYS A 275 2.09 -14.87 -14.78
N ILE A 276 2.60 -15.02 -13.56
CA ILE A 276 2.95 -13.89 -12.70
C ILE A 276 3.96 -12.97 -13.40
N ILE A 277 5.02 -13.55 -13.96
CA ILE A 277 6.06 -12.82 -14.70
C ILE A 277 5.47 -12.09 -15.92
N ALA A 278 4.60 -12.75 -16.68
CA ALA A 278 3.96 -12.16 -17.85
C ALA A 278 3.08 -10.95 -17.48
N VAL A 279 2.25 -11.07 -16.43
CA VAL A 279 1.39 -9.97 -15.96
C VAL A 279 2.25 -8.81 -15.46
N ARG A 280 3.27 -9.09 -14.64
CA ARG A 280 4.19 -8.07 -14.13
C ARG A 280 4.88 -7.32 -15.28
N ASN A 281 5.44 -8.03 -16.25
CA ASN A 281 6.13 -7.40 -17.37
C ASN A 281 5.20 -6.55 -18.24
N LYS A 282 3.95 -6.95 -18.43
CA LYS A 282 2.92 -6.16 -19.11
C LYS A 282 2.64 -4.81 -18.43
N LEU A 283 2.76 -4.75 -17.10
CA LEU A 283 2.44 -3.57 -16.30
C LEU A 283 3.64 -2.63 -16.09
N THR A 284 4.86 -3.13 -16.29
CA THR A 284 6.10 -2.35 -16.07
C THR A 284 6.80 -1.93 -17.37
N ASN A 285 6.38 -2.45 -18.53
CA ASN A 285 6.95 -2.13 -19.86
C ASN A 285 6.05 -1.13 -20.68
#